data_7e252ff540b5d4bb61c9515f213ce5ce
#
_entry.id   7e252ff540b5d4bb61c9515f213ce5ce
#
_cell.length_a   1.000
_cell.length_b   1.000
_cell.length_c   1.000
_cell.angle_alpha   90.00
_cell.angle_beta   90.00
_cell.angle_gamma   90.00
#
_symmetry.space_group_name_H-M   'P 1'
#
loop_
_entity.id
_entity.type
_entity.pdbx_description
1 polymer ?
#
loop_
_entity_poly.entity_id
_entity_poly.type
_entity_poly.pdbx_seq_one_letter_code
_entity_poly.pdbx_strand_id
1 'polypeptide(L)'
;MAEREQVKGVSPSKFMRELRPEFYSDTSDRTAYQLDASALEYHLDSITSRNQTHDFEIFCRKLCERTICPNLKPATGPEGGGDSKADSETIPIADEIATLTYMGDANAAQERWAFAFSAKRKWAEKVRNDVAGIVATQRGYQKVYCVTAQFARAKDRARVEDELSKQYGVTITILDRSWIVDQVVSNDRKDLAFNYLGVGQEVAGSRRMGPTDYSRSQQLEDIEKTLGNPEAFSGMKMQRVTESLVAAKLSRNLELPRIETDGRFARAIRLAEQDGTYRQKLEAHYESIWTTFWWFDDIAYLNGRYDEFANLVSDTDHAINLEFLCNLNSCAE
;
A
#
# COMPACT_ATOMS: atom_id res chain seq x y z
N MET A 1 -35.76 -22.92 -0.95
CA MET A 1 -35.53 -21.53 -0.52
C MET A 1 -34.06 -21.27 -0.78
N ALA A 2 -33.76 -20.52 -1.85
CA ALA A 2 -32.36 -20.21 -2.21
C ALA A 2 -31.85 -19.11 -1.25
N GLU A 3 -30.78 -19.39 -0.52
CA GLU A 3 -30.03 -18.39 0.22
C GLU A 3 -29.56 -17.32 -0.76
N ARG A 4 -30.02 -16.09 -0.59
CA ARG A 4 -29.45 -14.94 -1.27
C ARG A 4 -28.05 -14.75 -0.72
N GLU A 5 -27.03 -15.06 -1.52
CA GLU A 5 -25.67 -14.58 -1.28
C GLU A 5 -25.74 -13.07 -1.07
N GLN A 6 -25.45 -12.62 0.14
CA GLN A 6 -25.25 -11.21 0.43
C GLN A 6 -24.01 -10.76 -0.35
N VAL A 7 -24.24 -10.06 -1.45
CA VAL A 7 -23.19 -9.26 -2.09
C VAL A 7 -22.65 -8.33 -1.00
N LYS A 8 -21.43 -8.55 -0.56
CA LYS A 8 -20.75 -7.63 0.36
C LYS A 8 -20.56 -6.30 -0.38
N GLY A 9 -21.49 -5.38 -0.17
CA GLY A 9 -21.41 -4.02 -0.70
C GLY A 9 -20.13 -3.34 -0.19
N VAL A 10 -19.56 -2.46 -0.99
CA VAL A 10 -18.48 -1.59 -0.56
C VAL A 10 -19.07 -0.59 0.44
N SER A 11 -18.41 -0.39 1.60
CA SER A 11 -18.88 0.58 2.58
C SER A 11 -18.79 2.03 2.04
N PRO A 12 -19.65 2.95 2.50
CA PRO A 12 -19.58 4.36 2.11
C PRO A 12 -18.20 4.96 2.24
N SER A 13 -17.52 4.72 3.35
CA SER A 13 -16.17 5.24 3.61
C SER A 13 -15.14 4.74 2.61
N LYS A 14 -15.18 3.47 2.24
CA LYS A 14 -14.29 2.89 1.23
C LYS A 14 -14.57 3.46 -0.16
N PHE A 15 -15.85 3.55 -0.52
CA PHE A 15 -16.24 4.12 -1.82
C PHE A 15 -15.79 5.57 -1.97
N MET A 16 -16.04 6.40 -0.94
CA MET A 16 -15.67 7.81 -0.98
C MET A 16 -14.14 7.99 -0.97
N ARG A 17 -13.40 7.16 -0.25
CA ARG A 17 -11.93 7.18 -0.24
C ARG A 17 -11.33 6.88 -1.63
N GLU A 18 -11.91 5.94 -2.37
CA GLU A 18 -11.48 5.65 -3.74
C GLU A 18 -11.83 6.76 -4.72
N LEU A 19 -13.02 7.36 -4.55
CA LEU A 19 -13.52 8.44 -5.40
C LEU A 19 -12.81 9.78 -5.16
N ARG A 20 -12.54 10.11 -3.88
CA ARG A 20 -12.01 11.41 -3.45
C ARG A 20 -10.89 11.22 -2.42
N PRO A 21 -9.77 10.59 -2.79
CA PRO A 21 -8.68 10.29 -1.86
C PRO A 21 -8.08 11.53 -1.22
N GLU A 22 -8.19 12.70 -1.87
CA GLU A 22 -7.71 13.98 -1.36
C GLU A 22 -8.39 14.46 -0.07
N PHE A 23 -9.55 13.89 0.28
CA PHE A 23 -10.26 14.21 1.52
C PHE A 23 -9.90 13.28 2.69
N TYR A 24 -9.10 12.26 2.43
CA TYR A 24 -8.69 11.29 3.44
C TYR A 24 -7.22 11.46 3.84
N SER A 25 -6.85 10.79 4.92
CA SER A 25 -5.49 10.80 5.43
C SER A 25 -4.50 10.16 4.44
N ASP A 26 -3.36 10.82 4.23
CA ASP A 26 -2.20 10.28 3.52
C ASP A 26 -1.17 9.67 4.50
N THR A 27 -1.53 9.54 5.78
CA THR A 27 -0.77 8.84 6.79
C THR A 27 -0.83 7.34 6.52
N SER A 28 0.32 6.69 6.50
CA SER A 28 0.42 5.24 6.33
C SER A 28 0.97 4.58 7.59
N ASP A 29 0.25 3.57 8.07
CA ASP A 29 0.78 2.65 9.07
C ASP A 29 1.66 1.65 8.34
N ARG A 30 2.97 1.76 8.49
CA ARG A 30 3.90 0.76 7.98
C ARG A 30 4.22 -0.20 9.10
N THR A 31 3.84 -1.44 8.91
CA THR A 31 4.38 -2.52 9.73
C THR A 31 5.90 -2.50 9.56
N ALA A 32 6.63 -2.27 10.63
CA ALA A 32 8.07 -2.29 10.61
C ALA A 32 8.56 -3.71 10.94
N TYR A 33 9.59 -4.15 10.23
CA TYR A 33 10.23 -5.45 10.48
C TYR A 33 11.68 -5.20 10.92
N GLN A 34 12.08 -5.85 12.00
CA GLN A 34 13.45 -5.82 12.49
C GLN A 34 14.13 -7.13 12.10
N LEU A 35 15.26 -7.00 11.39
CA LEU A 35 16.08 -8.13 10.97
C LEU A 35 17.51 -7.65 10.74
N ASP A 36 18.45 -8.29 11.43
CA ASP A 36 19.87 -8.04 11.26
C ASP A 36 20.44 -8.89 10.11
N ALA A 37 21.46 -8.34 9.44
CA ALA A 37 22.14 -9.02 8.34
C ALA A 37 22.69 -10.39 8.75
N SER A 38 23.34 -10.48 9.93
CA SER A 38 23.90 -11.73 10.46
C SER A 38 22.84 -12.80 10.73
N ALA A 39 21.67 -12.40 11.22
CA ALA A 39 20.54 -13.32 11.42
C ALA A 39 20.01 -13.87 10.09
N LEU A 40 19.91 -13.01 9.08
CA LEU A 40 19.50 -13.43 7.73
C LEU A 40 20.55 -14.35 7.11
N GLU A 41 21.85 -14.03 7.18
CA GLU A 41 22.93 -14.86 6.66
C GLU A 41 22.93 -16.26 7.29
N TYR A 42 22.80 -16.35 8.62
CA TYR A 42 22.68 -17.61 9.32
C TYR A 42 21.45 -18.41 8.86
N HIS A 43 20.33 -17.71 8.64
CA HIS A 43 19.12 -18.34 8.13
C HIS A 43 19.33 -18.90 6.71
N LEU A 44 19.95 -18.14 5.82
CA LEU A 44 20.26 -18.56 4.45
C LEU A 44 21.21 -19.77 4.42
N ASP A 45 22.20 -19.85 5.32
CA ASP A 45 23.09 -21.00 5.45
C ASP A 45 22.38 -22.29 5.85
N SER A 46 21.33 -22.17 6.65
CA SER A 46 20.63 -23.30 7.23
C SER A 46 19.37 -23.77 6.46
N ILE A 47 19.02 -23.14 5.34
CA ILE A 47 17.82 -23.46 4.53
C ILE A 47 17.74 -24.95 4.19
N THR A 48 18.84 -25.52 3.65
CA THR A 48 18.86 -26.93 3.26
C THR A 48 18.68 -27.86 4.45
N SER A 49 19.34 -27.57 5.59
CA SER A 49 19.24 -28.39 6.81
C SER A 49 17.88 -28.33 7.48
N ARG A 50 17.13 -27.25 7.25
CA ARG A 50 15.76 -27.04 7.77
C ARG A 50 14.67 -27.46 6.79
N ASN A 51 15.03 -28.02 5.64
CA ASN A 51 14.09 -28.42 4.58
C ASN A 51 13.21 -27.27 4.06
N GLN A 52 13.75 -26.04 3.99
CA GLN A 52 13.06 -24.84 3.55
C GLN A 52 13.43 -24.40 2.12
N THR A 53 13.79 -25.35 1.26
CA THR A 53 14.17 -25.04 -0.12
C THR A 53 13.01 -24.44 -0.92
N HIS A 54 11.80 -24.95 -0.73
CA HIS A 54 10.60 -24.41 -1.37
C HIS A 54 10.27 -22.98 -0.91
N ASP A 55 10.35 -22.72 0.40
CA ASP A 55 10.14 -21.37 0.96
C ASP A 55 11.17 -20.38 0.40
N PHE A 56 12.41 -20.83 0.24
CA PHE A 56 13.48 -20.04 -0.37
C PHE A 56 13.21 -19.71 -1.84
N GLU A 57 12.69 -20.64 -2.62
CA GLU A 57 12.31 -20.41 -4.01
C GLU A 57 11.19 -19.37 -4.12
N ILE A 58 10.15 -19.48 -3.26
CA ILE A 58 9.08 -18.47 -3.18
C ILE A 58 9.64 -17.11 -2.79
N PHE A 59 10.48 -17.08 -1.74
CA PHE A 59 11.13 -15.85 -1.28
C PHE A 59 11.95 -15.18 -2.39
N CYS A 60 12.81 -15.95 -3.08
CA CYS A 60 13.64 -15.44 -4.18
C CYS A 60 12.79 -14.89 -5.32
N ARG A 61 11.72 -15.58 -5.70
CA ARG A 61 10.78 -15.09 -6.70
C ARG A 61 10.17 -13.75 -6.28
N LYS A 62 9.65 -13.65 -5.05
CA LYS A 62 9.07 -12.40 -4.53
C LYS A 62 10.09 -11.27 -4.41
N LEU A 63 11.33 -11.59 -4.10
CA LEU A 63 12.42 -10.62 -4.09
C LEU A 63 12.74 -10.12 -5.52
N CYS A 64 12.81 -11.03 -6.50
CA CYS A 64 13.02 -10.67 -7.90
C CYS A 64 11.82 -9.89 -8.49
N GLU A 65 10.58 -10.21 -8.12
CA GLU A 65 9.38 -9.45 -8.50
C GLU A 65 9.47 -7.97 -8.07
N ARG A 66 10.04 -7.70 -6.89
CA ARG A 66 10.19 -6.32 -6.37
C ARG A 66 11.47 -5.60 -6.82
N THR A 67 12.47 -6.34 -7.30
CA THR A 67 13.79 -5.76 -7.57
C THR A 67 14.16 -5.75 -9.04
N ILE A 68 13.70 -6.72 -9.80
CA ILE A 68 14.09 -6.92 -11.20
C ILE A 68 12.89 -6.66 -12.12
N CYS A 69 11.82 -7.45 -11.98
CA CYS A 69 10.64 -7.27 -12.79
C CYS A 69 9.41 -7.94 -12.16
N PRO A 70 8.24 -7.30 -12.15
CA PRO A 70 7.03 -7.79 -11.48
C PRO A 70 6.30 -8.89 -12.26
N ASN A 71 6.60 -9.08 -13.54
CA ASN A 71 5.89 -9.96 -14.47
C ASN A 71 6.40 -11.41 -14.45
N LEU A 72 6.72 -11.95 -13.27
CA LEU A 72 7.19 -13.31 -13.10
C LEU A 72 6.04 -14.32 -12.94
N LYS A 73 6.07 -15.37 -13.75
CA LYS A 73 5.15 -16.50 -13.62
C LYS A 73 5.71 -17.49 -12.58
N PRO A 74 4.92 -17.91 -11.59
CA PRO A 74 5.34 -18.97 -10.68
C PRO A 74 5.49 -20.31 -11.41
N ALA A 75 6.46 -21.13 -11.00
CA ALA A 75 6.50 -22.52 -11.43
C ALA A 75 5.24 -23.27 -10.95
N THR A 76 4.65 -24.06 -11.83
CA THR A 76 3.48 -24.87 -11.50
C THR A 76 3.91 -26.21 -10.95
N GLY A 77 3.60 -26.49 -9.68
CA GLY A 77 3.75 -27.79 -9.04
C GLY A 77 4.67 -27.81 -7.81
N PRO A 78 4.42 -28.70 -6.84
CA PRO A 78 5.15 -28.78 -5.58
C PRO A 78 6.60 -29.29 -5.70
N GLU A 79 7.01 -29.78 -6.85
CA GLU A 79 8.35 -30.34 -7.11
C GLU A 79 9.11 -29.63 -8.25
N GLY A 80 8.86 -28.34 -8.50
CA GLY A 80 9.75 -27.44 -9.26
C GLY A 80 10.27 -27.93 -10.62
N GLY A 81 9.59 -28.82 -11.29
CA GLY A 81 10.07 -29.49 -12.49
C GLY A 81 9.11 -29.49 -13.67
N GLY A 82 8.49 -28.34 -13.95
CA GLY A 82 7.77 -28.18 -15.22
C GLY A 82 8.73 -28.27 -16.42
N ASP A 83 8.20 -28.42 -17.63
CA ASP A 83 8.95 -28.56 -18.89
C ASP A 83 9.98 -27.43 -19.15
N SER A 84 9.92 -26.31 -18.41
CA SER A 84 10.81 -25.15 -18.55
C SER A 84 12.17 -25.30 -17.85
N LYS A 85 12.32 -26.21 -16.91
CA LYS A 85 13.52 -26.34 -16.04
C LYS A 85 13.92 -25.07 -15.29
N ALA A 86 13.10 -24.04 -15.35
CA ALA A 86 13.23 -22.77 -14.61
C ALA A 86 12.24 -22.73 -13.46
N ASP A 87 12.62 -22.14 -12.32
CA ASP A 87 11.76 -21.97 -11.16
C ASP A 87 10.76 -20.83 -11.35
N SER A 88 11.08 -19.90 -12.25
CA SER A 88 10.19 -18.82 -12.70
C SER A 88 10.60 -18.32 -14.08
N GLU A 89 9.68 -17.72 -14.80
CA GLU A 89 9.94 -17.07 -16.09
C GLU A 89 9.12 -15.78 -16.24
N THR A 90 9.58 -14.82 -17.07
CA THR A 90 8.80 -13.61 -17.37
C THR A 90 7.61 -13.93 -18.27
N ILE A 91 6.51 -13.20 -18.06
CA ILE A 91 5.35 -13.16 -18.95
C ILE A 91 5.43 -11.82 -19.72
N PRO A 92 5.43 -11.83 -21.06
CA PRO A 92 5.32 -10.58 -21.82
C PRO A 92 4.06 -9.80 -21.41
N ILE A 93 4.21 -8.50 -21.23
CA ILE A 93 3.12 -7.58 -20.88
C ILE A 93 3.06 -6.44 -21.90
N ALA A 94 1.87 -5.85 -22.09
CA ALA A 94 1.69 -4.72 -22.99
C ALA A 94 2.50 -3.49 -22.50
N ASP A 95 2.98 -2.70 -23.44
CA ASP A 95 3.81 -1.51 -23.15
C ASP A 95 3.08 -0.50 -22.26
N GLU A 96 1.77 -0.38 -22.39
CA GLU A 96 0.94 0.50 -21.56
C GLU A 96 0.97 0.07 -20.08
N ILE A 97 0.99 -1.24 -19.81
CA ILE A 97 1.10 -1.77 -18.45
C ILE A 97 2.52 -1.61 -17.92
N ALA A 98 3.52 -1.83 -18.78
CA ALA A 98 4.93 -1.67 -18.41
C ALA A 98 5.27 -0.23 -17.99
N THR A 99 4.64 0.78 -18.59
CA THR A 99 4.85 2.19 -18.24
C THR A 99 4.23 2.56 -16.88
N LEU A 100 3.21 1.84 -16.42
CA LEU A 100 2.51 2.08 -15.15
C LEU A 100 3.12 1.29 -13.99
N THR A 101 3.98 0.32 -14.28
CA THR A 101 4.53 -0.60 -13.28
C THR A 101 6.05 -0.41 -13.18
N TYR A 102 6.58 -0.43 -11.96
CA TYR A 102 8.03 -0.39 -11.78
C TYR A 102 8.68 -1.62 -12.41
N MET A 103 9.63 -1.37 -13.33
CA MET A 103 10.49 -2.38 -13.95
C MET A 103 11.94 -2.01 -13.64
N GLY A 104 12.68 -2.89 -12.99
CA GLY A 104 14.11 -2.71 -12.75
C GLY A 104 14.94 -2.79 -14.04
N ASP A 105 14.44 -3.52 -15.04
CA ASP A 105 14.95 -3.56 -16.40
C ASP A 105 13.76 -3.57 -17.38
N ALA A 106 13.63 -2.52 -18.18
CA ALA A 106 12.51 -2.32 -19.11
C ALA A 106 12.36 -3.45 -20.14
N ASN A 107 13.46 -4.13 -20.51
CA ASN A 107 13.44 -5.22 -21.48
C ASN A 107 12.65 -6.44 -20.95
N ALA A 108 12.46 -6.59 -19.63
CA ALA A 108 11.69 -7.68 -19.04
C ALA A 108 10.22 -7.68 -19.49
N ALA A 109 9.68 -6.57 -19.98
CA ALA A 109 8.32 -6.48 -20.49
C ALA A 109 8.13 -7.28 -21.79
N GLN A 110 9.16 -7.38 -22.63
CA GLN A 110 9.10 -7.95 -23.96
C GLN A 110 9.97 -9.19 -24.13
N GLU A 111 11.07 -9.27 -23.38
CA GLU A 111 12.00 -10.38 -23.43
C GLU A 111 11.56 -11.56 -22.56
N ARG A 112 11.93 -12.75 -22.97
CA ARG A 112 11.73 -13.95 -22.16
C ARG A 112 12.96 -14.22 -21.32
N TRP A 113 12.81 -14.15 -20.00
CA TRP A 113 13.86 -14.42 -19.02
C TRP A 113 13.49 -15.62 -18.16
N ALA A 114 14.49 -16.39 -17.78
CA ALA A 114 14.35 -17.50 -16.85
C ALA A 114 15.03 -17.17 -15.52
N PHE A 115 14.48 -17.72 -14.45
CA PHE A 115 15.01 -17.58 -13.09
C PHE A 115 15.19 -18.96 -12.49
N ALA A 116 16.37 -19.19 -11.90
CA ALA A 116 16.69 -20.40 -11.15
C ALA A 116 17.11 -20.05 -9.73
N PHE A 117 16.55 -20.73 -8.75
CA PHE A 117 16.75 -20.46 -7.33
C PHE A 117 17.38 -21.68 -6.66
N SER A 118 18.42 -21.49 -5.83
CA SER A 118 19.07 -22.63 -5.20
C SER A 118 19.75 -22.28 -3.87
N ALA A 119 19.50 -23.11 -2.86
CA ALA A 119 20.23 -23.08 -1.60
C ALA A 119 21.41 -24.07 -1.55
N LYS A 120 21.73 -24.80 -2.63
CA LYS A 120 22.81 -25.81 -2.65
C LYS A 120 24.17 -25.21 -2.43
N ARG A 121 24.99 -25.85 -1.56
CA ARG A 121 26.34 -25.39 -1.21
C ARG A 121 27.27 -25.27 -2.40
N LYS A 122 27.24 -26.22 -3.34
CA LYS A 122 28.04 -26.19 -4.56
C LYS A 122 27.36 -25.32 -5.62
N TRP A 123 27.29 -24.00 -5.34
CA TRP A 123 26.53 -23.06 -6.15
C TRP A 123 26.95 -23.04 -7.63
N ALA A 124 28.26 -23.04 -7.93
CA ALA A 124 28.76 -22.93 -9.31
C ALA A 124 28.42 -24.17 -10.16
N GLU A 125 28.48 -25.37 -9.57
CA GLU A 125 28.05 -26.61 -10.23
C GLU A 125 26.54 -26.59 -10.49
N LYS A 126 25.76 -26.16 -9.49
CA LYS A 126 24.32 -26.05 -9.60
C LYS A 126 23.92 -25.05 -10.69
N VAL A 127 24.52 -23.86 -10.72
CA VAL A 127 24.26 -22.85 -11.75
C VAL A 127 24.53 -23.40 -13.14
N ARG A 128 25.66 -24.09 -13.37
CA ARG A 128 25.96 -24.71 -14.67
C ARG A 128 24.88 -25.70 -15.09
N ASN A 129 24.45 -26.56 -14.19
CA ASN A 129 23.44 -27.56 -14.46
C ASN A 129 22.06 -26.93 -14.75
N ASP A 130 21.68 -25.90 -14.00
CA ASP A 130 20.40 -25.20 -14.20
C ASP A 130 20.37 -24.46 -15.54
N VAL A 131 21.43 -23.70 -15.84
CA VAL A 131 21.55 -22.98 -17.11
C VAL A 131 21.54 -23.96 -18.29
N ALA A 132 22.30 -25.05 -18.21
CA ALA A 132 22.30 -26.09 -19.25
C ALA A 132 20.89 -26.68 -19.44
N GLY A 133 20.19 -27.01 -18.37
CA GLY A 133 18.81 -27.50 -18.40
C GLY A 133 17.82 -26.50 -19.01
N ILE A 134 17.90 -25.23 -18.60
CA ILE A 134 17.04 -24.14 -19.10
C ILE A 134 17.25 -23.92 -20.60
N VAL A 135 18.51 -23.80 -21.04
CA VAL A 135 18.84 -23.59 -22.45
C VAL A 135 18.44 -24.78 -23.32
N ALA A 136 18.59 -26.01 -22.81
CA ALA A 136 18.18 -27.24 -23.52
C ALA A 136 16.68 -27.27 -23.82
N THR A 137 15.84 -26.52 -23.13
CA THR A 137 14.41 -26.41 -23.44
C THR A 137 14.10 -25.66 -24.73
N GLN A 138 15.06 -24.92 -25.30
CA GLN A 138 14.93 -24.13 -26.52
C GLN A 138 13.77 -23.15 -26.54
N ARG A 139 13.40 -22.61 -25.37
CA ARG A 139 12.26 -21.67 -25.21
C ARG A 139 12.60 -20.22 -25.58
N GLY A 140 13.83 -19.95 -26.07
CA GLY A 140 14.25 -18.62 -26.55
C GLY A 140 14.47 -17.60 -25.44
N TYR A 141 15.04 -18.02 -24.32
CA TYR A 141 15.39 -17.09 -23.23
C TYR A 141 16.56 -16.17 -23.65
N GLN A 142 16.44 -14.87 -23.39
CA GLN A 142 17.48 -13.87 -23.62
C GLN A 142 18.39 -13.69 -22.40
N LYS A 143 17.80 -13.84 -21.19
CA LYS A 143 18.54 -13.75 -19.94
C LYS A 143 18.18 -14.90 -18.99
N VAL A 144 19.15 -15.33 -18.20
CA VAL A 144 18.93 -16.26 -17.08
C VAL A 144 19.51 -15.67 -15.80
N TYR A 145 18.66 -15.50 -14.82
CA TYR A 145 19.04 -15.10 -13.47
C TYR A 145 19.16 -16.33 -12.58
N CYS A 146 20.31 -16.48 -11.93
CA CYS A 146 20.54 -17.54 -10.95
C CYS A 146 20.72 -16.94 -9.57
N VAL A 147 19.77 -17.16 -8.66
CA VAL A 147 19.84 -16.68 -7.28
C VAL A 147 20.30 -17.79 -6.36
N THR A 148 21.34 -17.53 -5.57
CA THR A 148 21.90 -18.56 -4.66
C THR A 148 21.96 -18.06 -3.22
N ALA A 149 21.59 -18.92 -2.26
CA ALA A 149 21.75 -18.66 -0.83
C ALA A 149 23.25 -18.69 -0.40
N GLN A 150 24.15 -19.00 -1.29
CA GLN A 150 25.58 -19.11 -0.99
C GLN A 150 26.33 -17.82 -1.33
N PHE A 151 27.40 -17.56 -0.59
CA PHE A 151 28.34 -16.50 -0.93
C PHE A 151 29.19 -16.90 -2.14
N ALA A 152 29.22 -16.07 -3.17
CA ALA A 152 30.02 -16.25 -4.36
C ALA A 152 31.05 -15.13 -4.50
N ARG A 153 32.38 -15.47 -4.48
CA ARG A 153 33.40 -14.45 -4.68
C ARG A 153 33.23 -13.77 -6.04
N ALA A 154 33.33 -12.44 -6.08
CA ALA A 154 33.10 -11.65 -7.30
C ALA A 154 33.84 -12.19 -8.53
N LYS A 155 35.12 -12.57 -8.36
CA LYS A 155 35.93 -13.16 -9.43
C LYS A 155 35.40 -14.50 -9.95
N ASP A 156 34.92 -15.37 -9.04
CA ASP A 156 34.40 -16.69 -9.42
C ASP A 156 33.04 -16.55 -10.08
N ARG A 157 32.20 -15.61 -9.59
CA ARG A 157 30.90 -15.29 -10.16
C ARG A 157 31.06 -14.77 -11.59
N ALA A 158 31.86 -13.71 -11.79
CA ALA A 158 32.10 -13.16 -13.12
C ALA A 158 32.64 -14.21 -14.11
N ARG A 159 33.57 -15.05 -13.67
CA ARG A 159 34.07 -16.13 -14.53
C ARG A 159 32.99 -17.10 -14.96
N VAL A 160 32.08 -17.50 -14.08
CA VAL A 160 30.97 -18.42 -14.41
C VAL A 160 29.96 -17.74 -15.31
N GLU A 161 29.62 -16.47 -15.07
CA GLU A 161 28.73 -15.66 -15.90
C GLU A 161 29.27 -15.54 -17.34
N ASP A 162 30.57 -15.17 -17.49
CA ASP A 162 31.22 -15.03 -18.80
C ASP A 162 31.32 -16.37 -19.57
N GLU A 163 31.73 -17.45 -18.86
CA GLU A 163 31.82 -18.80 -19.40
C GLU A 163 30.50 -19.26 -19.99
N LEU A 164 29.42 -19.17 -19.19
CA LEU A 164 28.10 -19.66 -19.59
C LEU A 164 27.45 -18.76 -20.63
N SER A 165 27.61 -17.43 -20.52
CA SER A 165 27.06 -16.49 -21.50
C SER A 165 27.70 -16.70 -22.86
N LYS A 166 29.02 -16.93 -22.91
CA LYS A 166 29.73 -17.24 -24.17
C LYS A 166 29.35 -18.61 -24.73
N GLN A 167 29.18 -19.60 -23.86
CA GLN A 167 28.84 -20.96 -24.27
C GLN A 167 27.45 -21.07 -24.89
N TYR A 168 26.48 -20.36 -24.32
CA TYR A 168 25.06 -20.52 -24.68
C TYR A 168 24.47 -19.35 -25.46
N GLY A 169 25.17 -18.23 -25.61
CA GLY A 169 24.66 -17.05 -26.30
C GLY A 169 23.51 -16.34 -25.56
N VAL A 170 23.40 -16.54 -24.25
CA VAL A 170 22.36 -16.00 -23.37
C VAL A 170 23.04 -15.21 -22.25
N THR A 171 22.51 -14.05 -21.87
CA THR A 171 23.04 -13.29 -20.76
C THR A 171 22.78 -13.99 -19.42
N ILE A 172 23.84 -14.32 -18.68
CA ILE A 172 23.72 -14.98 -17.39
C ILE A 172 24.07 -13.97 -16.28
N THR A 173 23.23 -13.90 -15.26
CA THR A 173 23.45 -13.06 -14.06
C THR A 173 23.29 -13.90 -12.81
N ILE A 174 24.31 -13.89 -11.96
CA ILE A 174 24.32 -14.64 -10.70
C ILE A 174 24.14 -13.65 -9.54
N LEU A 175 23.09 -13.84 -8.77
CA LEU A 175 22.76 -13.06 -7.58
C LEU A 175 23.02 -13.93 -6.34
N ASP A 176 24.01 -13.56 -5.57
CA ASP A 176 24.49 -14.34 -4.43
C ASP A 176 23.88 -13.88 -3.09
N ARG A 177 24.29 -14.51 -1.99
CA ARG A 177 23.88 -14.14 -0.64
C ARG A 177 24.07 -12.65 -0.35
N SER A 178 25.20 -12.08 -0.76
CA SER A 178 25.48 -10.67 -0.49
C SER A 178 24.43 -9.76 -1.13
N TRP A 179 24.03 -10.07 -2.37
CA TRP A 179 22.94 -9.36 -3.03
C TRP A 179 21.59 -9.54 -2.27
N ILE A 180 21.26 -10.77 -1.83
CA ILE A 180 20.04 -11.01 -1.05
C ILE A 180 20.01 -10.17 0.21
N VAL A 181 21.11 -10.19 0.98
CA VAL A 181 21.22 -9.44 2.24
C VAL A 181 21.10 -7.94 1.99
N ASP A 182 21.75 -7.42 0.96
CA ASP A 182 21.65 -6.01 0.59
C ASP A 182 20.22 -5.61 0.23
N GLN A 183 19.53 -6.41 -0.60
CA GLN A 183 18.14 -6.13 -0.98
C GLN A 183 17.17 -6.19 0.21
N VAL A 184 17.39 -7.12 1.14
CA VAL A 184 16.49 -7.32 2.28
C VAL A 184 16.74 -6.30 3.39
N VAL A 185 18.00 -6.11 3.77
CA VAL A 185 18.36 -5.31 4.95
C VAL A 185 18.57 -3.85 4.59
N SER A 186 19.43 -3.57 3.58
CA SER A 186 19.79 -2.19 3.20
C SER A 186 18.68 -1.50 2.40
N ASN A 187 17.97 -2.24 1.54
CA ASN A 187 16.89 -1.72 0.71
C ASN A 187 15.48 -1.97 1.31
N ASP A 188 15.39 -2.25 2.61
CA ASP A 188 14.17 -2.33 3.42
C ASP A 188 13.07 -3.26 2.88
N ARG A 189 13.46 -4.51 2.53
CA ARG A 189 12.52 -5.57 2.11
C ARG A 189 12.44 -6.70 3.15
N LYS A 190 12.58 -6.35 4.44
CA LYS A 190 12.56 -7.29 5.58
C LYS A 190 11.23 -8.02 5.71
N ASP A 191 10.14 -7.40 5.24
CA ASP A 191 8.82 -8.00 5.14
C ASP A 191 8.82 -9.30 4.33
N LEU A 192 9.62 -9.38 3.26
CA LEU A 192 9.73 -10.61 2.46
C LEU A 192 10.40 -11.75 3.24
N ALA A 193 11.47 -11.43 3.98
CA ALA A 193 12.14 -12.43 4.81
C ALA A 193 11.24 -12.93 5.94
N PHE A 194 10.48 -12.04 6.56
CA PHE A 194 9.50 -12.39 7.58
C PHE A 194 8.38 -13.29 7.03
N ASN A 195 7.74 -12.85 5.95
CA ASN A 195 6.55 -13.53 5.40
C ASN A 195 6.86 -14.88 4.73
N TYR A 196 8.04 -15.02 4.11
CA TYR A 196 8.34 -16.21 3.29
C TYR A 196 9.42 -17.11 3.88
N LEU A 197 10.30 -16.61 4.74
CA LEU A 197 11.31 -17.41 5.40
C LEU A 197 11.07 -17.56 6.91
N GLY A 198 10.12 -16.82 7.47
CA GLY A 198 9.85 -16.82 8.92
C GLY A 198 11.01 -16.27 9.75
N VAL A 199 11.79 -15.33 9.19
CA VAL A 199 12.94 -14.73 9.88
C VAL A 199 12.77 -13.23 10.06
N GLY A 200 13.11 -12.75 11.26
CA GLY A 200 12.88 -11.37 11.69
C GLY A 200 11.76 -11.27 12.71
N GLN A 201 11.48 -10.05 13.11
CA GLN A 201 10.41 -9.73 14.06
C GLN A 201 9.56 -8.61 13.50
N GLU A 202 8.26 -8.78 13.60
CA GLU A 202 7.31 -7.68 13.41
C GLU A 202 7.39 -6.79 14.65
N VAL A 203 7.71 -5.52 14.44
CA VAL A 203 7.70 -4.50 15.51
C VAL A 203 6.54 -3.56 15.28
N ALA A 204 6.05 -2.93 16.37
CA ALA A 204 4.98 -1.95 16.29
C ALA A 204 5.28 -0.93 15.18
N GLY A 205 4.37 -0.83 14.23
CA GLY A 205 4.55 0.00 13.04
C GLY A 205 4.77 1.46 13.42
N SER A 206 5.66 2.13 12.73
CA SER A 206 5.76 3.59 12.81
C SER A 206 4.67 4.18 11.92
N ARG A 207 3.79 4.96 12.53
CA ARG A 207 2.84 5.79 11.79
C ARG A 207 3.63 6.90 11.10
N ARG A 208 3.72 6.84 9.77
CA ARG A 208 4.37 7.87 8.97
C ARG A 208 3.31 8.84 8.46
N MET A 209 3.33 10.04 8.99
CA MET A 209 2.48 11.13 8.53
C MET A 209 2.90 11.55 7.11
N GLY A 210 1.94 11.61 6.20
CA GLY A 210 2.17 12.11 4.86
C GLY A 210 2.30 13.65 4.84
N PRO A 211 2.78 14.23 3.74
CA PRO A 211 2.99 15.69 3.65
C PRO A 211 1.69 16.48 3.77
N THR A 212 0.58 15.95 3.28
CA THR A 212 -0.74 16.60 3.37
C THR A 212 -1.23 16.60 4.80
N ASP A 213 -1.13 15.48 5.49
CA ASP A 213 -1.54 15.36 6.89
C ASP A 213 -0.64 16.18 7.83
N TYR A 214 0.65 16.30 7.52
CA TYR A 214 1.54 17.19 8.26
C TYR A 214 1.03 18.63 8.21
N SER A 215 0.69 19.13 7.02
CA SER A 215 0.14 20.48 6.83
C SER A 215 -1.22 20.66 7.52
N ARG A 216 -2.12 19.68 7.38
CA ARG A 216 -3.44 19.69 8.04
C ARG A 216 -3.33 19.69 9.56
N SER A 217 -2.39 18.91 10.09
CA SER A 217 -2.16 18.82 11.55
C SER A 217 -1.67 20.14 12.11
N GLN A 218 -0.73 20.81 11.44
CA GLN A 218 -0.28 22.13 11.84
C GLN A 218 -1.40 23.17 11.78
N GLN A 219 -2.16 23.18 10.70
CA GLN A 219 -3.30 24.09 10.56
C GLN A 219 -4.36 23.85 11.64
N LEU A 220 -4.65 22.57 11.97
CA LEU A 220 -5.59 22.23 13.03
C LEU A 220 -5.09 22.74 14.39
N GLU A 221 -3.80 22.56 14.71
CA GLU A 221 -3.20 23.04 15.96
C GLU A 221 -3.27 24.56 16.09
N ASP A 222 -2.95 25.29 15.02
CA ASP A 222 -3.02 26.76 14.99
C ASP A 222 -4.45 27.26 15.20
N ILE A 223 -5.42 26.65 14.53
CA ILE A 223 -6.84 26.98 14.70
C ILE A 223 -7.31 26.69 16.12
N GLU A 224 -7.00 25.50 16.67
CA GLU A 224 -7.41 25.15 18.03
C GLU A 224 -6.79 26.07 19.08
N LYS A 225 -5.54 26.49 18.91
CA LYS A 225 -4.89 27.48 19.74
C LYS A 225 -5.60 28.83 19.69
N THR A 226 -6.02 29.25 18.48
CA THR A 226 -6.75 30.52 18.28
C THR A 226 -8.15 30.44 18.87
N LEU A 227 -8.88 29.34 18.68
CA LEU A 227 -10.21 29.09 19.24
C LEU A 227 -10.19 29.03 20.77
N GLY A 228 -9.08 28.59 21.36
CA GLY A 228 -8.87 28.58 22.81
C GLY A 228 -8.62 29.95 23.44
N ASN A 229 -8.37 30.98 22.62
CA ASN A 229 -8.17 32.36 23.11
C ASN A 229 -9.48 33.17 23.00
N PRO A 230 -10.16 33.50 24.11
CA PRO A 230 -11.42 34.23 24.08
C PRO A 230 -11.35 35.60 23.39
N GLU A 231 -10.19 36.25 23.42
CA GLU A 231 -10.00 37.59 22.86
C GLU A 231 -9.71 37.58 21.36
N ALA A 232 -9.24 36.47 20.82
CA ALA A 232 -8.84 36.36 19.42
C ALA A 232 -10.00 36.67 18.43
N PHE A 233 -11.24 36.47 18.86
CA PHE A 233 -12.43 36.67 18.04
C PHE A 233 -13.32 37.81 18.57
N SER A 234 -12.77 38.75 19.36
CA SER A 234 -13.54 39.87 19.84
C SER A 234 -14.14 40.66 18.68
N GLY A 235 -15.48 40.70 18.59
CA GLY A 235 -16.21 41.34 17.50
C GLY A 235 -16.27 40.52 16.19
N MET A 236 -15.59 39.36 16.09
CA MET A 236 -15.53 38.54 14.89
C MET A 236 -16.23 37.17 15.06
N LYS A 237 -17.47 37.19 15.55
CA LYS A 237 -18.21 35.99 15.92
C LYS A 237 -18.40 35.02 14.75
N MET A 238 -18.75 35.50 13.55
CA MET A 238 -18.91 34.67 12.36
C MET A 238 -17.61 34.01 11.91
N GLN A 239 -16.46 34.71 12.09
CA GLN A 239 -15.15 34.11 11.81
C GLN A 239 -14.86 32.93 12.75
N ARG A 240 -15.22 33.08 14.04
CA ARG A 240 -15.07 32.00 15.01
C ARG A 240 -15.87 30.74 14.61
N VAL A 241 -17.09 30.92 14.05
CA VAL A 241 -17.89 29.81 13.51
C VAL A 241 -17.15 29.14 12.36
N THR A 242 -16.65 29.95 11.39
CA THR A 242 -15.93 29.44 10.24
C THR A 242 -14.69 28.64 10.66
N GLU A 243 -13.85 29.18 11.55
CA GLU A 243 -12.65 28.48 12.03
C GLU A 243 -12.99 27.18 12.77
N SER A 244 -14.08 27.18 13.56
CA SER A 244 -14.53 25.98 14.26
C SER A 244 -14.98 24.89 13.28
N LEU A 245 -15.64 25.24 12.18
CA LEU A 245 -16.04 24.32 11.14
C LEU A 245 -14.84 23.79 10.34
N VAL A 246 -13.87 24.66 10.04
CA VAL A 246 -12.60 24.24 9.40
C VAL A 246 -11.86 23.24 10.29
N ALA A 247 -11.76 23.47 11.59
CA ALA A 247 -11.16 22.53 12.53
C ALA A 247 -11.84 21.14 12.52
N ALA A 248 -13.17 21.12 12.44
CA ALA A 248 -13.94 19.88 12.35
C ALA A 248 -13.66 19.12 11.03
N LYS A 249 -13.62 19.84 9.90
CA LYS A 249 -13.28 19.28 8.59
C LYS A 249 -11.84 18.74 8.54
N LEU A 250 -10.88 19.47 9.12
CA LEU A 250 -9.48 19.01 9.22
C LEU A 250 -9.37 17.73 10.06
N SER A 251 -10.09 17.68 11.18
CA SER A 251 -10.17 16.50 12.05
C SER A 251 -10.64 15.26 11.29
N ARG A 252 -11.69 15.41 10.49
CA ARG A 252 -12.21 14.38 9.58
C ARG A 252 -11.17 13.95 8.55
N ASN A 253 -10.53 14.92 7.87
CA ASN A 253 -9.58 14.62 6.80
C ASN A 253 -8.28 13.97 7.32
N LEU A 254 -7.93 14.23 8.58
CA LEU A 254 -6.84 13.55 9.32
C LEU A 254 -7.26 12.18 9.86
N GLU A 255 -8.53 11.81 9.68
CA GLU A 255 -9.10 10.58 10.23
C GLU A 255 -8.82 10.41 11.73
N LEU A 256 -8.97 11.50 12.49
CA LEU A 256 -8.86 11.46 13.94
C LEU A 256 -9.99 10.60 14.54
N PRO A 257 -9.84 10.12 15.78
CA PRO A 257 -10.87 9.33 16.44
C PRO A 257 -12.25 9.98 16.33
N ARG A 258 -13.29 9.16 16.07
CA ARG A 258 -14.66 9.63 15.88
C ARG A 258 -15.12 10.59 16.97
N ILE A 259 -14.84 10.27 18.24
CA ILE A 259 -15.23 11.10 19.38
C ILE A 259 -14.63 12.52 19.33
N GLU A 260 -13.42 12.67 18.79
CA GLU A 260 -12.77 13.96 18.64
C GLU A 260 -13.37 14.75 17.48
N THR A 261 -13.65 14.08 16.37
CA THR A 261 -14.27 14.68 15.19
C THR A 261 -15.70 15.11 15.47
N ASP A 262 -16.51 14.25 16.10
CA ASP A 262 -17.88 14.54 16.51
C ASP A 262 -17.91 15.72 17.51
N GLY A 263 -16.97 15.76 18.45
CA GLY A 263 -16.84 16.87 19.41
C GLY A 263 -16.57 18.22 18.74
N ARG A 264 -15.72 18.25 17.69
CA ARG A 264 -15.44 19.46 16.91
C ARG A 264 -16.65 19.91 16.08
N PHE A 265 -17.38 18.98 15.46
CA PHE A 265 -18.63 19.30 14.77
C PHE A 265 -19.70 19.81 15.73
N ALA A 266 -19.87 19.19 16.89
CA ALA A 266 -20.81 19.67 17.92
C ALA A 266 -20.47 21.09 18.40
N ARG A 267 -19.18 21.43 18.53
CA ARG A 267 -18.74 22.81 18.82
C ARG A 267 -19.09 23.76 17.68
N ALA A 268 -18.82 23.37 16.43
CA ALA A 268 -19.11 24.20 15.27
C ALA A 268 -20.62 24.48 15.15
N ILE A 269 -21.46 23.47 15.34
CA ILE A 269 -22.94 23.60 15.35
C ILE A 269 -23.39 24.58 16.44
N ARG A 270 -22.93 24.40 17.70
CA ARG A 270 -23.30 25.31 18.78
C ARG A 270 -22.94 26.77 18.50
N LEU A 271 -21.74 27.01 17.98
CA LEU A 271 -21.29 28.36 17.63
C LEU A 271 -22.08 28.93 16.45
N ALA A 272 -22.40 28.11 15.45
CA ALA A 272 -23.22 28.50 14.31
C ALA A 272 -24.65 28.87 14.75
N GLU A 273 -25.22 28.14 15.69
CA GLU A 273 -26.55 28.42 16.24
C GLU A 273 -26.59 29.71 17.04
N GLN A 274 -25.52 30.02 17.80
CA GLN A 274 -25.45 31.22 18.64
C GLN A 274 -25.16 32.47 17.83
N ASP A 275 -24.17 32.44 16.95
CA ASP A 275 -23.54 33.59 16.34
C ASP A 275 -23.39 33.52 14.83
N GLY A 276 -23.78 32.39 14.21
CA GLY A 276 -23.60 32.15 12.79
C GLY A 276 -24.70 32.73 11.92
N THR A 277 -24.37 32.88 10.64
CA THR A 277 -25.36 33.13 9.59
C THR A 277 -26.19 31.88 9.37
N TYR A 278 -27.37 32.03 8.76
CA TYR A 278 -28.21 30.90 8.37
C TYR A 278 -27.44 29.85 7.54
N ARG A 279 -26.62 30.32 6.59
CA ARG A 279 -25.76 29.44 5.77
C ARG A 279 -24.75 28.66 6.62
N GLN A 280 -24.09 29.31 7.57
CA GLN A 280 -23.14 28.62 8.45
C GLN A 280 -23.81 27.56 9.33
N LYS A 281 -25.06 27.80 9.74
CA LYS A 281 -25.85 26.79 10.47
C LYS A 281 -26.11 25.58 9.59
N LEU A 282 -26.61 25.78 8.38
CA LEU A 282 -26.87 24.68 7.44
C LEU A 282 -25.58 23.91 7.13
N GLU A 283 -24.48 24.61 6.85
CA GLU A 283 -23.20 23.97 6.52
C GLU A 283 -22.66 23.13 7.69
N ALA A 284 -22.75 23.63 8.93
CA ALA A 284 -22.29 22.90 10.09
C ALA A 284 -23.07 21.61 10.34
N HIS A 285 -24.40 21.65 10.22
CA HIS A 285 -25.25 20.46 10.33
C HIS A 285 -25.00 19.48 9.17
N TYR A 286 -24.98 19.99 7.93
CA TYR A 286 -24.72 19.17 6.74
C TYR A 286 -23.39 18.44 6.83
N GLU A 287 -22.31 19.14 7.12
CA GLU A 287 -20.97 18.56 7.17
C GLU A 287 -20.83 17.52 8.31
N SER A 288 -21.53 17.70 9.41
CA SER A 288 -21.58 16.71 10.49
C SER A 288 -22.25 15.41 10.02
N ILE A 289 -23.46 15.52 9.40
CA ILE A 289 -24.20 14.36 8.90
C ILE A 289 -23.42 13.68 7.77
N TRP A 290 -22.91 14.45 6.82
CA TRP A 290 -22.06 14.00 5.69
C TRP A 290 -20.84 13.22 6.16
N THR A 291 -20.14 13.74 7.18
CA THR A 291 -18.98 13.10 7.77
C THR A 291 -19.34 11.77 8.42
N THR A 292 -20.42 11.71 9.15
CA THR A 292 -20.84 10.51 9.86
C THR A 292 -21.18 9.36 8.90
N PHE A 293 -21.75 9.69 7.75
CA PHE A 293 -22.03 8.71 6.71
C PHE A 293 -20.75 8.26 5.96
N TRP A 294 -19.98 9.21 5.40
CA TRP A 294 -18.87 8.91 4.50
C TRP A 294 -17.54 8.55 5.18
N TRP A 295 -17.37 8.85 6.46
CA TRP A 295 -16.15 8.49 7.20
C TRP A 295 -16.38 7.41 8.26
N PHE A 296 -17.58 7.33 8.80
CA PHE A 296 -17.88 6.41 9.90
C PHE A 296 -18.93 5.34 9.56
N ASP A 297 -19.38 5.27 8.30
CA ASP A 297 -20.34 4.28 7.80
C ASP A 297 -21.66 4.22 8.61
N ASP A 298 -22.07 5.32 9.24
CA ASP A 298 -23.20 5.39 10.15
C ASP A 298 -24.47 5.91 9.46
N ILE A 299 -25.13 5.01 8.74
CA ILE A 299 -26.41 5.30 8.06
C ILE A 299 -27.52 5.63 9.07
N ALA A 300 -27.49 5.02 10.26
CA ALA A 300 -28.53 5.24 11.26
C ALA A 300 -28.53 6.69 11.76
N TYR A 301 -27.35 7.28 11.94
CA TYR A 301 -27.22 8.69 12.31
C TYR A 301 -27.77 9.62 11.20
N LEU A 302 -27.43 9.34 9.94
CA LEU A 302 -27.93 10.11 8.79
C LEU A 302 -29.46 10.07 8.78
N ASN A 303 -30.06 8.89 8.84
CA ASN A 303 -31.54 8.73 8.80
C ASN A 303 -32.20 9.41 10.00
N GLY A 304 -31.60 9.34 11.17
CA GLY A 304 -32.11 9.99 12.38
C GLY A 304 -32.05 11.53 12.36
N ARG A 305 -31.20 12.11 11.51
CA ARG A 305 -31.00 13.56 11.41
C ARG A 305 -31.59 14.18 10.14
N TYR A 306 -31.98 13.36 9.18
CA TYR A 306 -32.44 13.84 7.88
C TYR A 306 -33.66 14.76 7.97
N ASP A 307 -34.71 14.37 8.70
CA ASP A 307 -35.92 15.18 8.85
C ASP A 307 -35.64 16.51 9.57
N GLU A 308 -34.77 16.51 10.59
CA GLU A 308 -34.36 17.72 11.29
C GLU A 308 -33.65 18.68 10.33
N PHE A 309 -32.73 18.14 9.51
CA PHE A 309 -32.04 18.94 8.50
C PHE A 309 -32.96 19.43 7.38
N ALA A 310 -33.89 18.61 6.91
CA ALA A 310 -34.88 18.99 5.91
C ALA A 310 -35.76 20.15 6.38
N ASN A 311 -36.16 20.14 7.67
CA ASN A 311 -36.88 21.25 8.28
C ASN A 311 -36.07 22.53 8.35
N LEU A 312 -34.71 22.44 8.58
CA LEU A 312 -33.83 23.61 8.55
C LEU A 312 -33.74 24.24 7.15
N VAL A 313 -33.83 23.42 6.10
CA VAL A 313 -33.71 23.85 4.70
C VAL A 313 -35.03 24.38 4.14
N SER A 314 -36.20 24.02 4.73
CA SER A 314 -37.54 24.27 4.17
C SER A 314 -37.87 25.74 3.88
N ASP A 315 -37.22 26.69 4.55
CA ASP A 315 -37.47 28.13 4.43
C ASP A 315 -36.61 28.86 3.38
N THR A 316 -35.99 28.12 2.45
CA THR A 316 -35.00 28.73 1.51
C THR A 316 -35.19 28.25 0.09
N ASP A 317 -35.17 29.19 -0.86
CA ASP A 317 -35.15 28.93 -2.31
C ASP A 317 -33.72 28.91 -2.90
N HIS A 318 -32.69 28.97 -2.07
CA HIS A 318 -31.30 28.95 -2.54
C HIS A 318 -30.89 27.56 -3.02
N ALA A 319 -30.49 27.47 -4.28
CA ALA A 319 -30.08 26.23 -4.95
C ALA A 319 -29.05 25.41 -4.14
N ILE A 320 -28.06 26.10 -3.53
CA ILE A 320 -27.01 25.46 -2.74
C ILE A 320 -27.53 24.77 -1.47
N ASN A 321 -28.59 25.31 -0.85
CA ASN A 321 -29.20 24.70 0.33
C ASN A 321 -30.02 23.48 -0.05
N LEU A 322 -30.68 23.56 -1.21
CA LEU A 322 -31.37 22.40 -1.80
C LEU A 322 -30.38 21.32 -2.25
N GLU A 323 -29.20 21.69 -2.74
CA GLU A 323 -28.14 20.75 -3.08
C GLU A 323 -27.69 19.93 -1.85
N PHE A 324 -27.51 20.57 -0.68
CA PHE A 324 -27.20 19.85 0.55
C PHE A 324 -28.26 18.79 0.88
N LEU A 325 -29.54 19.14 0.75
CA LEU A 325 -30.62 18.21 1.00
C LEU A 325 -30.65 17.06 -0.01
N CYS A 326 -30.46 17.36 -1.31
CA CYS A 326 -30.37 16.34 -2.35
C CYS A 326 -29.21 15.37 -2.12
N ASN A 327 -28.04 15.90 -1.72
CA ASN A 327 -26.87 15.07 -1.43
C ASN A 327 -27.12 14.10 -0.26
N LEU A 328 -27.78 14.55 0.81
CA LEU A 328 -28.13 13.68 1.93
C LEU A 328 -29.22 12.67 1.56
N ASN A 329 -30.23 13.07 0.76
CA ASN A 329 -31.25 12.15 0.29
C ASN A 329 -30.68 11.01 -0.55
N SER A 330 -29.71 11.32 -1.41
CA SER A 330 -29.01 10.31 -2.23
C SER A 330 -28.18 9.31 -1.42
N CYS A 331 -27.89 9.62 -0.16
CA CYS A 331 -27.18 8.73 0.77
C CYS A 331 -28.14 7.90 1.64
N ALA A 332 -29.41 8.32 1.74
CA ALA A 332 -30.42 7.67 2.59
C ALA A 332 -31.15 6.49 1.89
N GLU A 333 -31.09 6.41 0.57
CA GLU A 333 -31.62 5.33 -0.28
C GLU A 333 -30.60 4.20 -0.44
#